data_ac7e115a1f9ff6eb42b59b0ca90b770e
#
_entry.id   ac7e115a1f9ff6eb42b59b0ca90b770e
#
_cell.length_a   1.000
_cell.length_b   1.000
_cell.length_c   1.000
_cell.angle_alpha   90.00
_cell.angle_beta   90.00
_cell.angle_gamma   90.00
#
_symmetry.space_group_name_H-M   'P 1'
#
loop_
_entity.id
_entity.type
_entity.pdbx_description
1 polymer ?
#
loop_
_entity_poly.entity_id
_entity_poly.type
_entity_poly.pdbx_seq_one_letter_code
_entity_poly.pdbx_strand_id
1 'polypeptide(L)'
;VKVSDEVEIIGLSQERKKTVVTGVEMFRKLLDQAEAGDNIGTLLRGIDRKDIERGQVLCKPGTIHPHTKFTSEVYVLTKEEGGRHTPFFNGYRPQFYFRTTDVTGVCELPAGTEMCMPGDNVEMTIELIHPGAMEQGLTFAIREGGRTVGSGRVATVIE
;
A
#
# COMPACT_ATOMS: atom_id res chain seq x y z
N VAL A 1 -0.33 -0.32 19.53
CA VAL A 1 0.65 0.72 19.85
C VAL A 1 0.39 1.27 21.25
N LYS A 2 1.44 1.55 21.98
CA LYS A 2 1.38 2.08 23.35
C LYS A 2 2.10 3.41 23.44
N VAL A 3 1.74 4.21 24.45
CA VAL A 3 2.51 5.39 24.82
C VAL A 3 3.93 4.96 25.20
N SER A 4 4.92 5.71 24.76
CA SER A 4 6.37 5.46 24.89
C SER A 4 6.96 4.43 23.92
N ASP A 5 6.18 3.83 23.03
CA ASP A 5 6.73 2.96 22.00
C ASP A 5 7.59 3.73 21.00
N GLU A 6 8.73 3.15 20.64
CA GLU A 6 9.52 3.61 19.51
C GLU A 6 8.85 3.11 18.20
N VAL A 7 8.71 4.01 17.24
CA VAL A 7 8.05 3.71 15.97
C VAL A 7 8.81 4.34 14.81
N GLU A 8 8.60 3.80 13.61
CA GLU A 8 9.08 4.38 12.35
C GLU A 8 7.91 4.84 11.50
N ILE A 9 8.11 5.95 10.79
CA ILE A 9 7.18 6.46 9.78
C ILE A 9 7.74 6.06 8.43
N ILE A 10 6.99 5.28 7.67
CA ILE A 10 7.41 4.67 6.40
C ILE A 10 6.37 4.93 5.32
N GLY A 11 6.84 5.10 4.09
CA GLY A 11 6.01 5.26 2.89
C GLY A 11 6.19 6.60 2.22
N LEU A 12 5.89 6.64 0.93
CA LEU A 12 6.00 7.78 0.03
C LEU A 12 7.42 8.24 -0.28
N SER A 13 8.40 7.81 0.50
CA SER A 13 9.83 8.06 0.24
C SER A 13 10.67 6.92 0.79
N GLN A 14 11.96 6.92 0.46
CA GLN A 14 12.92 5.96 1.04
C GLN A 14 13.36 6.33 2.45
N GLU A 15 13.04 7.53 2.88
CA GLU A 15 13.37 8.00 4.22
C GLU A 15 12.56 7.26 5.29
N ARG A 16 13.22 6.99 6.39
CA ARG A 16 12.61 6.42 7.58
C ARG A 16 12.78 7.40 8.72
N LYS A 17 11.68 7.84 9.29
CA LYS A 17 11.70 8.74 10.45
C LYS A 17 11.39 7.92 11.69
N LYS A 18 12.29 7.94 12.65
CA LYS A 18 12.08 7.31 13.96
C LYS A 18 11.57 8.34 14.95
N THR A 19 10.61 7.94 15.74
CA THR A 19 10.06 8.78 16.78
C THR A 19 9.50 7.93 17.91
N VAL A 20 8.95 8.59 18.93
CA VAL A 20 8.34 7.94 20.09
C VAL A 20 6.90 8.42 20.21
N VAL A 21 6.00 7.49 20.48
CA VAL A 21 4.60 7.80 20.75
C VAL A 21 4.49 8.47 22.11
N THR A 22 4.02 9.72 22.16
CA THR A 22 3.82 10.47 23.39
C THR A 22 2.39 10.49 23.87
N GLY A 23 1.44 10.13 23.03
CA GLY A 23 0.04 10.05 23.40
C GLY A 23 -0.77 9.28 22.37
N VAL A 24 -1.82 8.63 22.85
CA VAL A 24 -2.81 7.92 22.02
C VAL A 24 -4.19 8.42 22.41
N GLU A 25 -5.01 8.81 21.43
CA GLU A 25 -6.34 9.35 21.67
C GLU A 25 -7.36 8.67 20.74
N MET A 26 -8.52 8.36 21.28
CA MET A 26 -9.67 7.87 20.52
C MET A 26 -10.95 8.48 21.10
N PHE A 27 -11.80 9.07 20.23
CA PHE A 27 -13.03 9.75 20.67
C PHE A 27 -12.78 10.81 21.76
N ARG A 28 -11.70 11.59 21.64
CA ARG A 28 -11.28 12.64 22.61
C ARG A 28 -10.91 12.10 23.99
N LYS A 29 -10.67 10.82 24.11
CA LYS A 29 -10.18 10.19 25.35
C LYS A 29 -8.72 9.78 25.19
N LEU A 30 -7.91 10.08 26.17
CA LEU A 30 -6.53 9.61 26.24
C LEU A 30 -6.51 8.14 26.62
N LEU A 31 -5.71 7.37 25.89
CA LEU A 31 -5.54 5.94 26.10
C LEU A 31 -4.07 5.63 26.39
N ASP A 32 -3.84 4.56 27.13
CA ASP A 32 -2.47 4.06 27.35
C ASP A 32 -1.97 3.26 26.14
N GLN A 33 -2.90 2.62 25.43
CA GLN A 33 -2.59 1.81 24.25
C GLN A 33 -3.78 1.76 23.30
N ALA A 34 -3.48 1.45 22.04
CA ALA A 34 -4.48 1.13 21.03
C ALA A 34 -4.27 -0.28 20.50
N GLU A 35 -5.36 -0.90 20.08
CA GLU A 35 -5.39 -2.26 19.57
C GLU A 35 -5.67 -2.30 18.06
N ALA A 36 -5.45 -3.45 17.45
CA ALA A 36 -5.73 -3.65 16.04
C ALA A 36 -7.20 -3.36 15.72
N GLY A 37 -7.42 -2.59 14.66
CA GLY A 37 -8.75 -2.17 14.23
C GLY A 37 -9.20 -0.83 14.78
N ASP A 38 -8.50 -0.26 15.75
CA ASP A 38 -8.82 1.04 16.31
C ASP A 38 -8.44 2.18 15.37
N ASN A 39 -9.30 3.20 15.29
CA ASN A 39 -8.97 4.47 14.68
C ASN A 39 -8.54 5.44 15.77
N ILE A 40 -7.31 5.89 15.71
CA ILE A 40 -6.70 6.68 16.78
C ILE A 40 -6.03 7.95 16.28
N GLY A 41 -5.92 8.94 17.18
CA GLY A 41 -4.98 10.03 17.05
C GLY A 41 -3.72 9.68 17.81
N THR A 42 -2.57 9.84 17.20
CA THR A 42 -1.29 9.53 17.81
C THR A 42 -0.42 10.80 17.86
N LEU A 43 0.09 11.11 19.03
CA LEU A 43 1.07 12.18 19.21
C LEU A 43 2.47 11.60 19.11
N LEU A 44 3.30 12.23 18.29
CA LEU A 44 4.67 11.77 18.02
C LEU A 44 5.67 12.85 18.42
N ARG A 45 6.74 12.44 19.08
CA ARG A 45 7.77 13.38 19.54
C ARG A 45 8.51 14.01 18.36
N GLY A 46 8.55 15.34 18.33
CA GLY A 46 9.31 16.10 17.34
C GLY A 46 8.76 16.04 15.93
N ILE A 47 7.54 15.55 15.73
CA ILE A 47 6.87 15.46 14.45
C ILE A 47 5.65 16.37 14.44
N ASP A 48 5.62 17.30 13.50
CA ASP A 48 4.47 18.17 13.27
C ASP A 48 3.51 17.53 12.25
N ARG A 49 2.26 17.98 12.28
CA ARG A 49 1.25 17.54 11.31
C ARG A 49 1.70 17.68 9.86
N LYS A 50 2.43 18.75 9.54
CA LYS A 50 2.96 19.00 8.18
C LYS A 50 4.02 17.99 7.72
N ASP A 51 4.61 17.26 8.66
CA ASP A 51 5.64 16.25 8.35
C ASP A 51 5.05 14.88 8.00
N ILE A 52 3.74 14.73 8.14
CA ILE A 52 3.02 13.48 7.93
C ILE A 52 2.04 13.64 6.76
N GLU A 53 2.02 12.64 5.89
CA GLU A 53 1.11 12.59 4.76
C GLU A 53 0.24 11.34 4.80
N ARG A 54 -0.93 11.44 4.20
CA ARG A 54 -1.81 10.28 4.01
C ARG A 54 -1.09 9.20 3.20
N GLY A 55 -1.19 7.97 3.64
CA GLY A 55 -0.55 6.82 2.99
C GLY A 55 0.73 6.35 3.67
N GLN A 56 1.27 7.15 4.58
CA GLN A 56 2.37 6.71 5.41
C GLN A 56 1.90 5.72 6.47
N VAL A 57 2.80 4.85 6.88
CA VAL A 57 2.54 3.80 7.87
C VAL A 57 3.43 4.01 9.08
N LEU A 58 2.82 3.95 10.25
CA LEU A 58 3.52 3.94 11.52
C LEU A 58 3.70 2.49 11.94
N CYS A 59 4.94 2.07 12.12
CA CYS A 59 5.25 0.68 12.42
C CYS A 59 6.34 0.55 13.50
N LYS A 60 6.46 -0.66 14.02
CA LYS A 60 7.59 -1.01 14.90
C LYS A 60 8.88 -0.91 14.08
N PRO A 61 9.96 -0.33 14.65
CA PRO A 61 11.21 -0.16 13.92
C PRO A 61 11.71 -1.47 13.29
N GLY A 62 12.07 -1.40 12.00
CA GLY A 62 12.62 -2.52 11.26
C GLY A 62 11.63 -3.57 10.77
N THR A 63 10.31 -3.38 10.96
CA THR A 63 9.31 -4.38 10.59
C THR A 63 8.76 -4.22 9.17
N ILE A 64 8.64 -2.99 8.69
CA ILE A 64 8.12 -2.69 7.35
C ILE A 64 9.14 -1.81 6.63
N HIS A 65 9.28 -2.03 5.32
CA HIS A 65 10.23 -1.30 4.49
C HIS A 65 9.53 -0.69 3.27
N PRO A 66 10.00 0.49 2.80
CA PRO A 66 9.47 1.07 1.56
C PRO A 66 10.05 0.31 0.35
N HIS A 67 9.18 0.02 -0.63
CA HIS A 67 9.54 -0.72 -1.83
C HIS A 67 8.88 -0.11 -3.06
N THR A 68 9.54 -0.26 -4.22
CA THR A 68 9.01 0.22 -5.49
C THR A 68 8.68 -0.91 -6.47
N LYS A 69 9.33 -2.07 -6.35
CA LYS A 69 9.18 -3.16 -7.31
C LYS A 69 8.89 -4.48 -6.61
N PHE A 70 7.89 -5.18 -7.11
CA PHE A 70 7.46 -6.46 -6.54
C PHE A 70 6.74 -7.32 -7.57
N THR A 71 6.71 -8.62 -7.32
CA THR A 71 5.83 -9.54 -8.06
C THR A 71 4.53 -9.70 -7.29
N SER A 72 3.44 -9.94 -8.00
CA SER A 72 2.12 -10.10 -7.39
C SER A 72 1.26 -11.10 -8.14
N GLU A 73 0.36 -11.73 -7.40
CA GLU A 73 -0.74 -12.48 -7.97
C GLU A 73 -1.93 -11.53 -8.10
N VAL A 74 -2.44 -11.36 -9.30
CA VAL A 74 -3.51 -10.40 -9.61
C VAL A 74 -4.69 -11.10 -10.24
N TYR A 75 -5.88 -10.79 -9.74
CA TYR A 75 -7.15 -11.13 -10.35
C TYR A 75 -7.73 -9.89 -11.02
N VAL A 76 -8.02 -9.98 -12.31
CA VAL A 76 -8.63 -8.89 -13.09
C VAL A 76 -10.14 -9.08 -13.09
N LEU A 77 -10.87 -8.09 -12.58
CA LEU A 77 -12.33 -8.15 -12.49
C LEU A 77 -12.95 -8.24 -13.87
N THR A 78 -14.02 -9.04 -13.99
CA THR A 78 -14.84 -9.12 -15.20
C THR A 78 -15.67 -7.85 -15.37
N LYS A 79 -16.25 -7.67 -16.55
CA LYS A 79 -17.19 -6.58 -16.83
C LYS A 79 -18.39 -6.62 -15.88
N GLU A 80 -18.93 -7.80 -15.63
CA GLU A 80 -20.06 -8.02 -14.72
C GLU A 80 -19.75 -7.65 -13.28
N GLU A 81 -18.48 -7.78 -12.89
CA GLU A 81 -17.98 -7.40 -11.56
C GLU A 81 -17.64 -5.90 -11.47
N GLY A 82 -17.87 -5.13 -12.53
CA GLY A 82 -17.56 -3.71 -12.58
C GLY A 82 -16.16 -3.39 -13.09
N GLY A 83 -15.44 -4.38 -13.61
CA GLY A 83 -14.09 -4.23 -14.13
C GLY A 83 -14.02 -3.69 -15.55
N ARG A 84 -12.90 -3.93 -16.22
CA ARG A 84 -12.67 -3.50 -17.59
C ARG A 84 -13.50 -4.32 -18.59
N HIS A 85 -13.80 -3.70 -19.72
CA HIS A 85 -14.44 -4.37 -20.86
C HIS A 85 -13.43 -4.95 -21.84
N THR A 86 -12.20 -4.44 -21.79
CA THR A 86 -11.14 -4.76 -22.74
C THR A 86 -9.91 -5.27 -22.01
N PRO A 87 -9.05 -6.08 -22.67
CA PRO A 87 -7.79 -6.49 -22.07
C PRO A 87 -6.84 -5.32 -21.89
N PHE A 88 -5.82 -5.50 -21.05
CA PHE A 88 -4.71 -4.57 -21.00
C PHE A 88 -3.41 -5.28 -21.39
N PHE A 89 -2.46 -4.48 -21.81
CA PHE A 89 -1.19 -4.95 -22.36
C PHE A 89 -0.03 -4.61 -21.43
N ASN A 90 1.13 -5.17 -21.73
CA ASN A 90 2.36 -4.83 -21.05
C ASN A 90 2.58 -3.30 -21.05
N GLY A 91 2.98 -2.76 -19.91
CA GLY A 91 3.13 -1.32 -19.75
C GLY A 91 1.87 -0.58 -19.27
N TYR A 92 0.79 -1.30 -18.96
CA TYR A 92 -0.40 -0.72 -18.36
C TYR A 92 -0.08 0.01 -17.07
N ARG A 93 -0.60 1.22 -16.89
CA ARG A 93 -0.27 2.12 -15.78
C ARG A 93 -1.49 2.54 -14.97
N PRO A 94 -2.09 1.63 -14.20
CA PRO A 94 -3.20 1.98 -13.30
C PRO A 94 -2.69 2.53 -11.98
N GLN A 95 -3.62 2.82 -11.08
CA GLN A 95 -3.34 3.16 -9.69
C GLN A 95 -3.44 1.93 -8.80
N PHE A 96 -2.49 1.78 -7.90
CA PHE A 96 -2.44 0.71 -6.90
C PHE A 96 -2.75 1.28 -5.53
N TYR A 97 -3.75 0.73 -4.88
CA TYR A 97 -4.17 1.16 -3.54
C TYR A 97 -3.62 0.21 -2.49
N PHE A 98 -2.63 0.72 -1.76
CA PHE A 98 -2.06 0.04 -0.60
C PHE A 98 -2.50 0.77 0.65
N ARG A 99 -3.25 0.12 1.53
CA ARG A 99 -3.75 0.74 2.77
C ARG A 99 -4.51 2.03 2.47
N THR A 100 -3.96 3.18 2.86
CA THR A 100 -4.63 4.49 2.70
C THR A 100 -4.09 5.32 1.54
N THR A 101 -3.13 4.82 0.79
CA THR A 101 -2.51 5.56 -0.31
C THR A 101 -2.75 4.90 -1.66
N ASP A 102 -2.75 5.71 -2.69
CA ASP A 102 -2.73 5.26 -4.08
C ASP A 102 -1.42 5.70 -4.74
N VAL A 103 -0.84 4.80 -5.52
CA VAL A 103 0.40 5.06 -6.24
C VAL A 103 0.25 4.52 -7.66
N THR A 104 0.63 5.33 -8.65
CA THR A 104 0.68 4.87 -10.04
C THR A 104 1.83 3.88 -10.20
N GLY A 105 1.58 2.79 -10.89
CA GLY A 105 2.60 1.77 -11.16
C GLY A 105 2.47 1.22 -12.57
N VAL A 106 3.54 0.62 -13.05
CA VAL A 106 3.60 -0.02 -14.36
C VAL A 106 3.50 -1.53 -14.20
N CYS A 107 2.58 -2.15 -14.94
CA CYS A 107 2.43 -3.59 -14.96
C CYS A 107 3.33 -4.21 -16.04
N GLU A 108 4.12 -5.19 -15.64
CA GLU A 108 4.96 -6.00 -16.52
C GLU A 108 4.41 -7.43 -16.53
N LEU A 109 3.85 -7.86 -17.66
CA LEU A 109 3.30 -9.19 -17.80
C LEU A 109 4.40 -10.25 -17.92
N PRO A 110 4.12 -11.53 -17.55
CA PRO A 110 5.11 -12.61 -17.70
C PRO A 110 5.58 -12.77 -19.14
N ALA A 111 6.79 -13.28 -19.31
CA ALA A 111 7.31 -13.60 -20.63
C ALA A 111 6.36 -14.55 -21.38
N GLY A 112 6.06 -14.24 -22.65
CA GLY A 112 5.12 -15.00 -23.47
C GLY A 112 3.65 -14.60 -23.30
N THR A 113 3.34 -13.70 -22.37
CA THR A 113 1.98 -13.16 -22.19
C THR A 113 1.93 -11.77 -22.81
N GLU A 114 1.08 -11.60 -23.82
CA GLU A 114 0.95 -10.33 -24.53
C GLU A 114 -0.10 -9.43 -23.91
N MET A 115 -1.18 -10.02 -23.36
CA MET A 115 -2.29 -9.29 -22.78
C MET A 115 -2.89 -10.03 -21.60
N CYS A 116 -3.61 -9.30 -20.78
CA CYS A 116 -4.40 -9.83 -19.68
C CYS A 116 -5.87 -9.51 -19.91
N MET A 117 -6.70 -10.55 -19.93
CA MET A 117 -8.15 -10.42 -20.17
C MET A 117 -8.90 -10.22 -18.86
N PRO A 118 -10.04 -9.52 -18.87
CA PRO A 118 -10.95 -9.51 -17.72
C PRO A 118 -11.31 -10.92 -17.29
N GLY A 119 -11.22 -11.21 -15.98
CA GLY A 119 -11.44 -12.54 -15.42
C GLY A 119 -10.19 -13.41 -15.27
N ASP A 120 -9.05 -12.95 -15.78
CA ASP A 120 -7.80 -13.70 -15.67
C ASP A 120 -7.17 -13.55 -14.29
N ASN A 121 -6.47 -14.61 -13.87
CA ASN A 121 -5.51 -14.59 -12.78
C ASN A 121 -4.12 -14.60 -13.37
N VAL A 122 -3.32 -13.60 -13.07
CA VAL A 122 -1.99 -13.43 -13.67
C VAL A 122 -0.97 -13.08 -12.59
N GLU A 123 0.20 -13.70 -12.67
CA GLU A 123 1.37 -13.24 -11.92
C GLU A 123 2.06 -12.17 -12.75
N MET A 124 2.26 -10.99 -12.17
CA MET A 124 2.90 -9.89 -12.87
C MET A 124 3.89 -9.16 -11.97
N THR A 125 4.84 -8.48 -12.59
CA THR A 125 5.77 -7.60 -11.91
C THR A 125 5.23 -6.17 -11.98
N ILE A 126 5.23 -5.49 -10.85
CA ILE A 126 4.73 -4.12 -10.74
C ILE A 126 5.85 -3.22 -10.25
N GLU A 127 6.02 -2.09 -10.91
CA GLU A 127 6.96 -1.05 -10.51
C GLU A 127 6.21 0.24 -10.24
N LEU A 128 6.24 0.69 -8.98
CA LEU A 128 5.57 1.90 -8.53
C LEU A 128 6.43 3.13 -8.82
N ILE A 129 5.80 4.26 -9.13
CA ILE A 129 6.52 5.53 -9.33
C ILE A 129 7.04 6.14 -8.04
N HIS A 130 6.47 5.76 -6.89
CA HIS A 130 6.91 6.17 -5.55
C HIS A 130 6.97 4.95 -4.63
N PRO A 131 7.90 4.93 -3.66
CA PRO A 131 7.95 3.84 -2.70
C PRO A 131 6.67 3.73 -1.88
N GLY A 132 6.23 2.51 -1.64
CA GLY A 132 5.11 2.19 -0.75
C GLY A 132 5.57 1.29 0.38
N ALA A 133 5.00 1.47 1.56
CA ALA A 133 5.22 0.58 2.68
C ALA A 133 4.51 -0.74 2.40
N MET A 134 5.25 -1.81 2.21
CA MET A 134 4.68 -3.11 1.87
C MET A 134 5.49 -4.27 2.43
N GLU A 135 4.83 -5.41 2.50
CA GLU A 135 5.42 -6.69 2.90
C GLU A 135 4.79 -7.81 2.08
N GLN A 136 5.43 -8.96 2.06
CA GLN A 136 4.88 -10.14 1.41
C GLN A 136 3.51 -10.49 2.00
N GLY A 137 2.56 -10.77 1.13
CA GLY A 137 1.20 -11.12 1.53
C GLY A 137 0.24 -9.93 1.64
N LEU A 138 0.73 -8.69 1.54
CA LEU A 138 -0.13 -7.51 1.56
C LEU A 138 -1.06 -7.51 0.34
N THR A 139 -2.35 -7.30 0.58
CA THR A 139 -3.35 -7.17 -0.49
C THR A 139 -3.48 -5.73 -0.95
N PHE A 140 -3.83 -5.54 -2.21
CA PHE A 140 -4.04 -4.22 -2.79
C PHE A 140 -5.15 -4.26 -3.83
N ALA A 141 -5.71 -3.09 -4.13
CA ALA A 141 -6.67 -2.92 -5.21
C ALA A 141 -6.01 -2.20 -6.39
N ILE A 142 -6.45 -2.54 -7.59
CA ILE A 142 -6.05 -1.86 -8.83
C ILE A 142 -7.22 -1.03 -9.30
N ARG A 143 -7.02 0.25 -9.52
CA ARG A 143 -8.08 1.18 -9.91
C ARG A 143 -7.71 1.98 -11.15
N GLU A 144 -8.71 2.25 -11.96
CA GLU A 144 -8.61 3.05 -13.18
C GLU A 144 -9.79 4.01 -13.21
N GLY A 145 -9.51 5.31 -13.24
CA GLY A 145 -10.56 6.33 -13.27
C GLY A 145 -11.56 6.26 -12.11
N GLY A 146 -11.09 5.93 -10.90
CA GLY A 146 -11.95 5.83 -9.72
C GLY A 146 -12.73 4.51 -9.59
N ARG A 147 -12.53 3.58 -10.51
CA ARG A 147 -13.19 2.27 -10.53
C ARG A 147 -12.19 1.16 -10.28
N THR A 148 -12.55 0.21 -9.41
CA THR A 148 -11.72 -0.96 -9.15
C THR A 148 -11.80 -1.91 -10.34
N VAL A 149 -10.65 -2.24 -10.92
CA VAL A 149 -10.53 -3.13 -12.07
C VAL A 149 -9.81 -4.45 -11.75
N GLY A 150 -9.22 -4.54 -10.58
CA GLY A 150 -8.54 -5.75 -10.14
C GLY A 150 -8.17 -5.69 -8.69
N SER A 151 -7.69 -6.82 -8.19
CA SER A 151 -7.13 -6.94 -6.85
C SER A 151 -5.95 -7.90 -6.90
N GLY A 152 -5.03 -7.73 -5.97
CA GLY A 152 -3.85 -8.56 -5.93
C GLY A 152 -3.24 -8.68 -4.55
N ARG A 153 -2.21 -9.49 -4.48
CA ARG A 153 -1.43 -9.70 -3.28
C ARG A 153 0.05 -9.71 -3.64
N VAL A 154 0.84 -9.06 -2.81
CA VAL A 154 2.30 -9.04 -2.96
C VAL A 154 2.84 -10.44 -2.75
N ALA A 155 3.45 -11.03 -3.78
CA ALA A 155 4.05 -12.35 -3.70
C ALA A 155 5.51 -12.26 -3.26
N THR A 156 6.31 -11.45 -3.94
CA THR A 156 7.74 -11.27 -3.63
C THR A 156 8.13 -9.82 -3.84
N VAL A 157 8.82 -9.24 -2.87
CA VAL A 157 9.38 -7.89 -2.98
C VAL A 157 10.74 -7.98 -3.66
N ILE A 158 11.00 -7.11 -4.65
CA ILE A 158 12.25 -7.07 -5.42
C ILE A 158 13.11 -5.87 -4.99
N GLU A 159 12.52 -4.66 -4.97
CA GLU A 159 13.23 -3.41 -4.61
C GLU A 159 12.41 -2.52 -3.68
#